data_d5ecfa9b648f38a05d9be4b9ebc0b3be
#
_entry.id   d5ecfa9b648f38a05d9be4b9ebc0b3be
#
_cell.length_a   1.000
_cell.length_b   1.000
_cell.length_c   1.000
_cell.angle_alpha   90.00
_cell.angle_beta   90.00
_cell.angle_gamma   90.00
#
_symmetry.space_group_name_H-M   'P 1'
#
loop_
_entity.id
_entity.type
_entity.pdbx_description
1 polymer ?
#
loop_
_entity_poly.entity_id
_entity_poly.type
_entity_poly.pdbx_seq_one_letter_code
_entity_poly.pdbx_strand_id
1 'polypeptide(L)'
;MSQRRTLLNHALVHQMRRTIEQYDLLDRQSQRVVIIALSGGADSTALLWGLSLLGYRCVAAHCNFHLRGEESDRDEAFVTELCNQLGVTLERASFDTYGYASAHKGVSVEMAARELRYDFFDELYVRYDAQCIALGHHLEDNVEQLLINLSQGAGVRGLRGMLPIREEGKYIRPLIDTSPRLIYDFLRIAEQPFVTDSTNADTTIRRNFVRHTLRPLFDQLNPSFDQAVASTIHILRDLEQLQDYYIKSTLPADDSLPLEIVWLRQQIAPLALLYSHFAAIYCDRLVLQQLLMDCSNSERADSYARYEGRGGIIERYRGYLIGTTSETLARLEQATNFCLELPAIESWQAGAVLDHPLGSIEIAVHDSSEMPPPAIRTLTPYSYLVDYDQLRVAMPQLQLSASTDGEQWVAPLGMKGRKPLAKLLRDAKVLPSRRAATVQLIDNHTGTTLWLVGVCRSADYQLTPQTRRWAEITFTPTLSDPFARHTELHTVAR
;
A
#
# COMPACT_ATOMS: atom_id res chain seq x y z
N MET A 1 -32.26 -14.84 38.27
CA MET A 1 -32.77 -13.68 37.48
C MET A 1 -32.26 -12.33 37.97
N SER A 2 -32.02 -12.13 39.26
CA SER A 2 -31.55 -10.85 39.84
C SER A 2 -30.16 -10.44 39.36
N GLN A 3 -29.16 -11.32 39.48
CA GLN A 3 -27.75 -11.00 39.16
C GLN A 3 -27.55 -10.63 37.67
N ARG A 4 -28.08 -11.40 36.74
CA ARG A 4 -27.97 -11.09 35.28
C ARG A 4 -28.59 -9.73 34.93
N ARG A 5 -29.68 -9.33 35.58
CA ARG A 5 -30.33 -8.05 35.39
C ARG A 5 -29.45 -6.91 35.95
N THR A 6 -28.80 -7.14 37.09
CA THR A 6 -27.88 -6.19 37.70
C THR A 6 -26.66 -5.96 36.78
N LEU A 7 -26.06 -7.03 36.27
CA LEU A 7 -24.93 -6.96 35.35
C LEU A 7 -25.30 -6.28 34.01
N LEU A 8 -26.48 -6.56 33.46
CA LEU A 8 -26.94 -5.91 32.22
C LEU A 8 -27.11 -4.41 32.38
N ASN A 9 -27.46 -3.94 33.58
CA ASN A 9 -27.60 -2.52 33.92
C ASN A 9 -26.30 -1.89 34.43
N HIS A 10 -25.18 -2.61 34.44
CA HIS A 10 -23.92 -2.07 34.91
C HIS A 10 -23.33 -1.04 33.90
N ALA A 11 -22.62 -0.03 34.41
CA ALA A 11 -22.05 1.05 33.62
C ALA A 11 -21.10 0.55 32.51
N LEU A 12 -20.36 -0.54 32.73
CA LEU A 12 -19.51 -1.19 31.71
C LEU A 12 -20.34 -1.60 30.48
N VAL A 13 -21.46 -2.30 30.71
CA VAL A 13 -22.31 -2.83 29.60
C VAL A 13 -22.96 -1.68 28.85
N HIS A 14 -23.36 -0.63 29.55
CA HIS A 14 -23.87 0.58 28.92
C HIS A 14 -22.79 1.32 28.12
N GLN A 15 -21.57 1.41 28.63
CA GLN A 15 -20.46 2.04 27.91
C GLN A 15 -20.10 1.22 26.66
N MET A 16 -19.98 -0.10 26.79
CA MET A 16 -19.71 -0.99 25.66
C MET A 16 -20.79 -0.87 24.57
N ARG A 17 -22.08 -0.86 24.96
CA ARG A 17 -23.19 -0.66 24.01
C ARG A 17 -23.05 0.67 23.28
N ARG A 18 -22.75 1.76 24.01
CA ARG A 18 -22.55 3.10 23.45
C ARG A 18 -21.40 3.10 22.45
N THR A 19 -20.25 2.48 22.78
CA THR A 19 -19.10 2.35 21.88
C THR A 19 -19.46 1.57 20.62
N ILE A 20 -20.21 0.46 20.75
CA ILE A 20 -20.68 -0.35 19.61
C ILE A 20 -21.57 0.49 18.69
N GLU A 21 -22.53 1.24 19.27
CA GLU A 21 -23.47 2.08 18.51
C GLU A 21 -22.78 3.29 17.88
N GLN A 22 -21.89 3.97 18.61
CA GLN A 22 -21.16 5.16 18.15
C GLN A 22 -20.27 4.89 16.94
N TYR A 23 -19.62 3.74 16.93
CA TYR A 23 -18.67 3.37 15.88
C TYR A 23 -19.20 2.32 14.90
N ASP A 24 -20.47 1.94 15.01
CA ASP A 24 -21.09 0.89 14.18
C ASP A 24 -20.27 -0.42 14.14
N LEU A 25 -19.85 -0.88 15.33
CA LEU A 25 -18.92 -2.01 15.44
C LEU A 25 -19.56 -3.35 15.12
N LEU A 26 -20.85 -3.51 15.41
CA LEU A 26 -21.58 -4.79 15.36
C LEU A 26 -23.01 -4.60 14.87
N ASP A 27 -23.38 -5.38 13.87
CA ASP A 27 -24.78 -5.51 13.46
C ASP A 27 -25.53 -6.46 14.42
N ARG A 28 -26.53 -5.93 15.12
CA ARG A 28 -27.40 -6.70 16.04
C ARG A 28 -28.33 -7.69 15.35
N GLN A 29 -28.60 -7.49 14.08
CA GLN A 29 -29.48 -8.37 13.31
C GLN A 29 -28.71 -9.53 12.69
N SER A 30 -27.39 -9.43 12.66
CA SER A 30 -26.52 -10.50 12.13
C SER A 30 -26.59 -11.75 12.97
N GLN A 31 -26.76 -12.91 12.30
CA GLN A 31 -26.66 -14.22 12.90
C GLN A 31 -25.23 -14.75 13.00
N ARG A 32 -24.28 -14.00 12.45
CA ARG A 32 -22.85 -14.37 12.44
C ARG A 32 -22.27 -14.24 13.85
N VAL A 33 -21.27 -15.03 14.15
CA VAL A 33 -20.62 -15.02 15.46
C VAL A 33 -19.62 -13.88 15.58
N VAL A 34 -19.35 -13.43 16.81
CA VAL A 34 -18.24 -12.54 17.17
C VAL A 34 -17.15 -13.40 17.81
N ILE A 35 -15.94 -13.38 17.24
CA ILE A 35 -14.79 -14.06 17.84
C ILE A 35 -14.20 -13.15 18.91
N ILE A 36 -14.01 -13.67 20.12
CA ILE A 36 -13.45 -12.92 21.25
C ILE A 36 -12.02 -13.40 21.49
N ALA A 37 -11.04 -12.50 21.34
CA ALA A 37 -9.66 -12.77 21.72
C ALA A 37 -9.58 -12.88 23.27
N LEU A 38 -9.59 -14.11 23.79
CA LEU A 38 -9.69 -14.39 25.21
C LEU A 38 -8.33 -14.84 25.80
N SER A 39 -7.66 -13.93 26.50
CA SER A 39 -6.42 -14.26 27.24
C SER A 39 -6.66 -14.79 28.64
N GLY A 40 -7.84 -14.61 29.21
CA GLY A 40 -8.16 -14.87 30.62
C GLY A 40 -7.93 -13.67 31.54
N GLY A 41 -7.27 -12.61 31.07
CA GLY A 41 -7.09 -11.36 31.82
C GLY A 41 -8.42 -10.61 32.00
N ALA A 42 -8.43 -9.62 32.91
CA ALA A 42 -9.63 -8.86 33.27
C ALA A 42 -10.38 -8.30 32.07
N ASP A 43 -9.67 -7.68 31.12
CA ASP A 43 -10.27 -6.97 29.99
C ASP A 43 -10.96 -7.93 29.02
N SER A 44 -10.27 -9.01 28.63
CA SER A 44 -10.83 -10.02 27.72
C SER A 44 -11.99 -10.81 28.38
N THR A 45 -11.91 -11.04 29.68
CA THR A 45 -12.98 -11.68 30.47
C THR A 45 -14.22 -10.78 30.51
N ALA A 46 -14.04 -9.48 30.82
CA ALA A 46 -15.13 -8.50 30.84
C ALA A 46 -15.73 -8.27 29.44
N LEU A 47 -14.91 -8.32 28.37
CA LEU A 47 -15.37 -8.24 26.99
C LEU A 47 -16.31 -9.41 26.64
N LEU A 48 -15.88 -10.64 26.95
CA LEU A 48 -16.70 -11.85 26.71
C LEU A 48 -18.03 -11.77 27.46
N TRP A 49 -18.01 -11.43 28.77
CA TRP A 49 -19.21 -11.24 29.56
C TRP A 49 -20.14 -10.16 28.98
N GLY A 50 -19.58 -8.98 28.66
CA GLY A 50 -20.36 -7.86 28.17
C GLY A 50 -21.06 -8.14 26.84
N LEU A 51 -20.36 -8.74 25.87
CA LEU A 51 -20.95 -9.11 24.57
C LEU A 51 -21.99 -10.22 24.71
N SER A 52 -21.75 -11.22 25.59
CA SER A 52 -22.71 -12.26 25.89
C SER A 52 -23.99 -11.72 26.56
N LEU A 53 -23.86 -10.76 27.48
CA LEU A 53 -25.01 -10.09 28.12
C LEU A 53 -25.79 -9.24 27.11
N LEU A 54 -25.14 -8.61 26.16
CA LEU A 54 -25.76 -7.83 25.08
C LEU A 54 -26.46 -8.72 24.03
N GLY A 55 -26.30 -10.06 24.12
CA GLY A 55 -26.99 -11.03 23.29
C GLY A 55 -26.26 -11.37 21.98
N TYR A 56 -25.00 -11.01 21.81
CA TYR A 56 -24.21 -11.42 20.66
C TYR A 56 -23.82 -12.91 20.77
N ARG A 57 -23.76 -13.59 19.63
CA ARG A 57 -23.28 -14.97 19.53
C ARG A 57 -21.74 -14.95 19.57
N CYS A 58 -21.14 -15.41 20.66
CA CYS A 58 -19.70 -15.36 20.88
C CYS A 58 -19.05 -16.72 20.65
N VAL A 59 -17.84 -16.71 20.08
CA VAL A 59 -16.88 -17.82 20.08
C VAL A 59 -15.60 -17.27 20.68
N ALA A 60 -15.10 -17.88 21.75
CA ALA A 60 -13.86 -17.47 22.41
C ALA A 60 -12.66 -18.11 21.69
N ALA A 61 -11.60 -17.34 21.46
CA ALA A 61 -10.34 -17.78 20.88
C ALA A 61 -9.19 -17.57 21.86
N HIS A 62 -8.55 -18.64 22.30
CA HIS A 62 -7.42 -18.63 23.24
C HIS A 62 -6.15 -19.17 22.57
N CYS A 63 -5.02 -18.47 22.79
CA CYS A 63 -3.70 -18.84 22.29
C CYS A 63 -2.79 -19.18 23.47
N ASN A 64 -2.31 -20.42 23.53
CA ASN A 64 -1.26 -20.84 24.46
C ASN A 64 0.09 -20.81 23.73
N PHE A 65 0.95 -19.88 24.12
CA PHE A 65 2.29 -19.69 23.52
C PHE A 65 3.41 -20.43 24.26
N HIS A 66 3.10 -21.11 25.37
CA HIS A 66 4.05 -21.81 26.27
C HIS A 66 5.26 -20.97 26.72
N LEU A 67 5.11 -19.65 26.77
CA LEU A 67 6.18 -18.74 27.14
C LEU A 67 6.41 -18.66 28.65
N ARG A 68 5.44 -19.13 29.46
CA ARG A 68 5.42 -19.03 30.94
C ARG A 68 5.24 -20.38 31.63
N GLY A 69 5.47 -21.49 30.91
CA GLY A 69 5.35 -22.83 31.48
C GLY A 69 3.98 -23.09 32.12
N GLU A 70 3.96 -23.54 33.39
CA GLU A 70 2.74 -23.88 34.15
C GLU A 70 1.72 -22.74 34.26
N GLU A 71 2.14 -21.46 34.20
CA GLU A 71 1.21 -20.34 34.18
C GLU A 71 0.37 -20.33 32.90
N SER A 72 0.98 -20.66 31.76
CA SER A 72 0.26 -20.71 30.49
C SER A 72 -0.82 -21.80 30.48
N ASP A 73 -0.53 -22.95 31.09
CA ASP A 73 -1.48 -24.07 31.18
C ASP A 73 -2.61 -23.77 32.19
N ARG A 74 -2.29 -23.10 33.32
CA ARG A 74 -3.27 -22.57 34.27
C ARG A 74 -4.24 -21.61 33.60
N ASP A 75 -3.72 -20.69 32.77
CA ASP A 75 -4.50 -19.69 32.06
C ASP A 75 -5.44 -20.35 31.04
N GLU A 76 -5.00 -21.39 30.34
CA GLU A 76 -5.84 -22.19 29.44
C GLU A 76 -6.93 -22.95 30.20
N ALA A 77 -6.63 -23.53 31.37
CA ALA A 77 -7.62 -24.18 32.21
C ALA A 77 -8.68 -23.17 32.68
N PHE A 78 -8.27 -21.98 33.11
CA PHE A 78 -9.17 -20.90 33.53
C PHE A 78 -10.14 -20.49 32.41
N VAL A 79 -9.64 -20.21 31.19
CA VAL A 79 -10.52 -19.79 30.09
C VAL A 79 -11.46 -20.91 29.66
N THR A 80 -11.05 -22.17 29.79
CA THR A 80 -11.90 -23.35 29.53
C THR A 80 -13.07 -23.37 30.49
N GLU A 81 -12.82 -23.22 31.80
CA GLU A 81 -13.88 -23.19 32.82
C GLU A 81 -14.82 -22.00 32.62
N LEU A 82 -14.27 -20.80 32.35
CA LEU A 82 -15.06 -19.61 32.07
C LEU A 82 -16.01 -19.79 30.87
N CYS A 83 -15.54 -20.38 29.78
CA CYS A 83 -16.36 -20.63 28.59
C CYS A 83 -17.46 -21.67 28.88
N ASN A 84 -17.15 -22.73 29.66
CA ASN A 84 -18.16 -23.71 30.09
C ASN A 84 -19.27 -23.06 30.93
N GLN A 85 -18.88 -22.17 31.87
CA GLN A 85 -19.85 -21.45 32.73
C GLN A 85 -20.78 -20.54 31.94
N LEU A 86 -20.23 -19.87 30.90
CA LEU A 86 -20.99 -18.97 30.05
C LEU A 86 -21.72 -19.67 28.89
N GLY A 87 -21.49 -20.96 28.66
CA GLY A 87 -22.02 -21.68 27.51
C GLY A 87 -21.49 -21.16 26.16
N VAL A 88 -20.24 -20.70 26.14
CA VAL A 88 -19.58 -20.16 24.94
C VAL A 88 -18.61 -21.19 24.38
N THR A 89 -18.62 -21.38 23.07
CA THR A 89 -17.65 -22.24 22.39
C THR A 89 -16.24 -21.67 22.54
N LEU A 90 -15.27 -22.51 22.94
CA LEU A 90 -13.86 -22.16 23.06
C LEU A 90 -13.05 -22.85 21.95
N GLU A 91 -12.38 -22.06 21.13
CA GLU A 91 -11.34 -22.49 20.20
C GLU A 91 -9.97 -22.23 20.82
N ARG A 92 -9.05 -23.19 20.71
CA ARG A 92 -7.72 -23.12 21.34
C ARG A 92 -6.65 -23.44 20.31
N ALA A 93 -5.55 -22.70 20.37
CA ALA A 93 -4.32 -22.99 19.63
C ALA A 93 -3.15 -23.03 20.58
N SER A 94 -2.26 -23.99 20.37
CA SER A 94 -1.01 -24.19 21.12
C SER A 94 0.16 -24.01 20.16
N PHE A 95 1.13 -23.16 20.49
CA PHE A 95 2.19 -22.74 19.57
C PHE A 95 3.58 -23.01 20.14
N ASP A 96 4.48 -23.55 19.32
CA ASP A 96 5.94 -23.50 19.56
C ASP A 96 6.49 -22.15 19.15
N THR A 97 6.32 -21.14 20.00
CA THR A 97 6.71 -19.75 19.72
C THR A 97 8.21 -19.58 19.56
N TYR A 98 9.02 -20.32 20.33
CA TYR A 98 10.48 -20.26 20.23
C TYR A 98 10.98 -20.91 18.94
N GLY A 99 10.39 -22.05 18.55
CA GLY A 99 10.70 -22.70 17.28
C GLY A 99 10.36 -21.78 16.09
N TYR A 100 9.19 -21.14 16.11
CA TYR A 100 8.81 -20.18 15.08
C TYR A 100 9.78 -19.00 14.97
N ALA A 101 10.10 -18.35 16.10
CA ALA A 101 11.03 -17.21 16.12
C ALA A 101 12.44 -17.60 15.60
N SER A 102 12.91 -18.81 15.94
CA SER A 102 14.22 -19.32 15.49
C SER A 102 14.26 -19.62 13.99
N ALA A 103 13.15 -20.04 13.41
CA ALA A 103 13.03 -20.35 11.98
C ALA A 103 12.94 -19.07 11.09
N HIS A 104 12.55 -17.93 11.67
CA HIS A 104 12.32 -16.68 10.93
C HIS A 104 13.34 -15.61 11.31
N LYS A 105 14.32 -15.37 10.45
CA LYS A 105 15.42 -14.41 10.70
C LYS A 105 14.89 -12.98 10.97
N GLY A 106 15.25 -12.41 12.12
CA GLY A 106 14.86 -11.05 12.51
C GLY A 106 13.50 -10.95 13.23
N VAL A 107 12.82 -12.06 13.47
CA VAL A 107 11.57 -12.12 14.24
C VAL A 107 11.88 -12.36 15.73
N SER A 108 11.47 -11.42 16.58
CA SER A 108 11.54 -11.62 18.05
C SER A 108 10.46 -12.58 18.54
N VAL A 109 10.63 -13.15 19.73
CA VAL A 109 9.60 -14.03 20.34
C VAL A 109 8.25 -13.31 20.49
N GLU A 110 8.26 -12.01 20.81
CA GLU A 110 7.03 -11.20 20.87
C GLU A 110 6.38 -11.03 19.50
N MET A 111 7.18 -10.78 18.45
CA MET A 111 6.68 -10.73 17.06
C MET A 111 6.11 -12.06 16.64
N ALA A 112 6.81 -13.17 16.93
CA ALA A 112 6.33 -14.52 16.62
C ALA A 112 4.98 -14.81 17.29
N ALA A 113 4.85 -14.53 18.61
CA ALA A 113 3.60 -14.70 19.34
C ALA A 113 2.46 -13.83 18.74
N ARG A 114 2.81 -12.64 18.27
CA ARG A 114 1.84 -11.75 17.62
C ARG A 114 1.39 -12.30 16.25
N GLU A 115 2.30 -12.72 15.39
CA GLU A 115 1.98 -13.29 14.07
C GLU A 115 1.11 -14.54 14.22
N LEU A 116 1.54 -15.53 15.00
CA LEU A 116 0.80 -16.75 15.27
C LEU A 116 -0.62 -16.51 15.81
N ARG A 117 -0.77 -15.50 16.67
CA ARG A 117 -2.08 -15.09 17.20
C ARG A 117 -3.01 -14.58 16.11
N TYR A 118 -2.53 -13.68 15.25
CA TYR A 118 -3.36 -13.10 14.21
C TYR A 118 -3.69 -14.13 13.14
N ASP A 119 -2.77 -15.01 12.76
CA ASP A 119 -3.00 -16.10 11.82
C ASP A 119 -4.13 -17.04 12.33
N PHE A 120 -4.09 -17.40 13.62
CA PHE A 120 -5.16 -18.19 14.24
C PHE A 120 -6.51 -17.46 14.24
N PHE A 121 -6.52 -16.19 14.58
CA PHE A 121 -7.74 -15.39 14.55
C PHE A 121 -8.31 -15.29 13.12
N ASP A 122 -7.46 -15.14 12.13
CA ASP A 122 -7.83 -15.08 10.72
C ASP A 122 -8.40 -16.42 10.22
N GLU A 123 -7.81 -17.54 10.64
CA GLU A 123 -8.35 -18.88 10.38
C GLU A 123 -9.77 -19.04 10.96
N LEU A 124 -9.97 -18.65 12.21
CA LEU A 124 -11.27 -18.72 12.87
C LEU A 124 -12.29 -17.79 12.22
N TYR A 125 -11.86 -16.59 11.81
CA TYR A 125 -12.73 -15.62 11.13
C TYR A 125 -13.35 -16.22 9.87
N VAL A 126 -12.54 -16.91 9.08
CA VAL A 126 -13.00 -17.62 7.86
C VAL A 126 -13.83 -18.85 8.20
N ARG A 127 -13.36 -19.70 9.14
CA ARG A 127 -14.03 -20.96 9.53
C ARG A 127 -15.45 -20.75 10.03
N TYR A 128 -15.66 -19.71 10.83
CA TYR A 128 -16.97 -19.40 11.43
C TYR A 128 -17.82 -18.45 10.58
N ASP A 129 -17.35 -17.99 9.44
CA ASP A 129 -17.94 -16.85 8.74
C ASP A 129 -18.27 -15.71 9.73
N ALA A 130 -17.29 -15.35 10.57
CA ALA A 130 -17.52 -14.48 11.70
C ALA A 130 -17.84 -13.05 11.25
N GLN A 131 -18.63 -12.32 12.07
CA GLN A 131 -18.87 -10.91 11.82
C GLN A 131 -17.59 -10.09 12.01
N CYS A 132 -16.87 -10.38 13.08
CA CYS A 132 -15.61 -9.71 13.42
C CYS A 132 -14.85 -10.46 14.53
N ILE A 133 -13.65 -9.97 14.85
CA ILE A 133 -12.80 -10.37 15.96
C ILE A 133 -12.74 -9.22 16.96
N ALA A 134 -13.22 -9.42 18.20
CA ALA A 134 -13.23 -8.42 19.25
C ALA A 134 -12.02 -8.55 20.16
N LEU A 135 -11.34 -7.42 20.37
CA LEU A 135 -10.14 -7.30 21.18
C LEU A 135 -10.43 -6.50 22.46
N GLY A 136 -9.88 -6.93 23.59
CA GLY A 136 -10.07 -6.33 24.93
C GLY A 136 -9.30 -5.04 25.21
N HIS A 137 -8.89 -4.29 24.20
CA HIS A 137 -8.19 -3.01 24.42
C HIS A 137 -9.16 -1.95 25.01
N HIS A 138 -8.67 -1.21 26.00
CA HIS A 138 -9.45 -0.23 26.77
C HIS A 138 -8.83 1.18 26.71
N LEU A 139 -9.40 2.14 27.41
CA LEU A 139 -9.00 3.54 27.39
C LEU A 139 -7.54 3.75 27.76
N GLU A 140 -7.04 3.10 28.82
CA GLU A 140 -5.65 3.28 29.27
C GLU A 140 -4.66 2.74 28.23
N ASP A 141 -4.96 1.64 27.55
CA ASP A 141 -4.15 1.12 26.44
C ASP A 141 -3.99 2.17 25.34
N ASN A 142 -5.06 2.93 25.11
CA ASN A 142 -5.08 3.97 24.10
C ASN A 142 -4.23 5.19 24.51
N VAL A 143 -4.28 5.56 25.79
CA VAL A 143 -3.41 6.59 26.40
C VAL A 143 -1.94 6.18 26.30
N GLU A 144 -1.61 4.94 26.69
CA GLU A 144 -0.26 4.40 26.60
C GLU A 144 0.28 4.45 25.16
N GLN A 145 -0.54 4.04 24.19
CA GLN A 145 -0.16 4.05 22.78
C GLN A 145 0.09 5.48 22.28
N LEU A 146 -0.74 6.45 22.68
CA LEU A 146 -0.55 7.86 22.33
C LEU A 146 0.79 8.38 22.89
N LEU A 147 1.10 8.12 24.15
CA LEU A 147 2.35 8.56 24.79
C LEU A 147 3.59 7.93 24.12
N ILE A 148 3.53 6.64 23.78
CA ILE A 148 4.59 5.96 23.03
C ILE A 148 4.78 6.62 21.67
N ASN A 149 3.71 6.83 20.92
CA ASN A 149 3.78 7.42 19.58
C ASN A 149 4.25 8.89 19.63
N LEU A 150 3.83 9.65 20.64
CA LEU A 150 4.29 11.03 20.87
C LEU A 150 5.80 11.08 21.08
N SER A 151 6.35 10.17 21.88
CA SER A 151 7.80 10.07 22.12
C SER A 151 8.61 9.75 20.87
N GLN A 152 7.97 9.20 19.86
CA GLN A 152 8.58 8.85 18.56
C GLN A 152 8.37 9.92 17.48
N GLY A 153 7.71 11.05 17.81
CA GLY A 153 7.46 12.12 16.86
C GLY A 153 6.36 11.82 15.85
N ALA A 154 5.39 11.01 16.22
CA ALA A 154 4.27 10.66 15.36
C ALA A 154 3.41 11.88 14.98
N GLY A 155 2.91 11.91 13.75
CA GLY A 155 1.90 12.87 13.28
C GLY A 155 0.47 12.49 13.70
N VAL A 156 -0.53 13.15 13.12
CA VAL A 156 -1.96 12.97 13.44
C VAL A 156 -2.37 11.49 13.45
N ARG A 157 -2.00 10.72 12.42
CA ARG A 157 -2.29 9.28 12.34
C ARG A 157 -1.74 8.46 13.51
N GLY A 158 -0.55 8.77 13.99
CA GLY A 158 0.03 8.08 15.13
C GLY A 158 -0.60 8.52 16.46
N LEU A 159 -0.97 9.81 16.59
CA LEU A 159 -1.51 10.39 17.81
C LEU A 159 -3.02 10.17 18.00
N ARG A 160 -3.76 9.75 16.97
CA ARG A 160 -5.19 9.40 17.06
C ARG A 160 -5.48 8.16 17.91
N GLY A 161 -4.42 7.53 18.46
CA GLY A 161 -4.50 6.30 19.23
C GLY A 161 -4.91 5.07 18.40
N MET A 162 -5.37 4.03 19.08
CA MET A 162 -5.90 2.83 18.44
C MET A 162 -7.30 3.12 17.90
N LEU A 163 -7.57 2.66 16.67
CA LEU A 163 -8.90 2.78 16.08
C LEU A 163 -9.87 1.78 16.71
N PRO A 164 -11.16 2.17 16.90
CA PRO A 164 -12.21 1.24 17.30
C PRO A 164 -12.42 0.09 16.30
N ILE A 165 -12.18 0.38 15.01
CA ILE A 165 -12.29 -0.55 13.87
C ILE A 165 -10.96 -0.61 13.13
N ARG A 166 -10.55 -1.82 12.71
CA ARG A 166 -9.38 -2.07 11.87
C ARG A 166 -9.71 -3.10 10.79
N GLU A 167 -9.04 -3.00 9.63
CA GLU A 167 -9.19 -3.94 8.52
C GLU A 167 -10.66 -4.11 8.10
N GLU A 168 -11.28 -2.98 7.71
CA GLU A 168 -12.64 -2.92 7.16
C GLU A 168 -13.71 -3.61 8.06
N GLY A 169 -13.52 -3.56 9.37
CA GLY A 169 -14.46 -4.16 10.33
C GLY A 169 -14.06 -5.53 10.85
N LYS A 170 -12.99 -6.14 10.33
CA LYS A 170 -12.54 -7.46 10.78
C LYS A 170 -12.14 -7.48 12.25
N TYR A 171 -11.44 -6.43 12.74
CA TYR A 171 -11.05 -6.28 14.14
C TYR A 171 -11.74 -5.09 14.77
N ILE A 172 -12.36 -5.32 15.94
CA ILE A 172 -13.08 -4.28 16.69
C ILE A 172 -12.58 -4.19 18.14
N ARG A 173 -12.80 -3.02 18.78
CA ARG A 173 -12.44 -2.76 20.18
C ARG A 173 -13.61 -2.17 20.97
N PRO A 174 -14.55 -2.99 21.42
CA PRO A 174 -15.75 -2.51 22.12
C PRO A 174 -15.48 -1.83 23.46
N LEU A 175 -14.29 -2.04 24.07
CA LEU A 175 -13.89 -1.45 25.34
C LEU A 175 -12.99 -0.21 25.19
N ILE A 176 -12.72 0.27 23.96
CA ILE A 176 -11.69 1.30 23.69
C ILE A 176 -11.89 2.60 24.47
N ASP A 177 -13.12 2.97 24.79
CA ASP A 177 -13.50 4.16 25.57
C ASP A 177 -13.90 3.82 27.02
N THR A 178 -13.62 2.60 27.47
CA THR A 178 -13.95 2.11 28.81
C THR A 178 -12.74 2.25 29.75
N SER A 179 -12.94 2.84 30.93
CA SER A 179 -11.88 2.86 31.94
C SER A 179 -11.71 1.48 32.60
N PRO A 180 -10.49 1.05 32.96
CA PRO A 180 -10.25 -0.19 33.69
C PRO A 180 -11.00 -0.28 35.00
N ARG A 181 -11.23 0.84 35.66
CA ARG A 181 -12.04 0.89 36.90
C ARG A 181 -13.41 0.28 36.70
N LEU A 182 -14.08 0.56 35.58
CA LEU A 182 -15.38 -0.04 35.27
C LEU A 182 -15.27 -1.53 34.98
N ILE A 183 -14.15 -1.98 34.39
CA ILE A 183 -13.88 -3.40 34.11
C ILE A 183 -13.74 -4.17 35.42
N TYR A 184 -12.89 -3.70 36.33
CA TYR A 184 -12.69 -4.35 37.64
C TYR A 184 -13.95 -4.31 38.52
N ASP A 185 -14.70 -3.19 38.51
CA ASP A 185 -15.95 -3.09 39.26
C ASP A 185 -17.01 -4.06 38.76
N PHE A 186 -17.12 -4.20 37.42
CA PHE A 186 -18.01 -5.18 36.81
C PHE A 186 -17.66 -6.62 37.20
N LEU A 187 -16.39 -7.02 37.06
CA LEU A 187 -15.94 -8.38 37.41
C LEU A 187 -16.13 -8.68 38.89
N ARG A 188 -15.92 -7.68 39.77
CA ARG A 188 -16.18 -7.82 41.21
C ARG A 188 -17.67 -8.08 41.49
N ILE A 189 -18.59 -7.33 40.83
CA ILE A 189 -20.04 -7.53 41.01
C ILE A 189 -20.50 -8.84 40.36
N ALA A 190 -19.87 -9.27 39.28
CA ALA A 190 -20.12 -10.57 38.66
C ALA A 190 -19.57 -11.74 39.47
N GLU A 191 -18.76 -11.48 40.50
CA GLU A 191 -18.00 -12.48 41.25
C GLU A 191 -17.12 -13.35 40.32
N GLN A 192 -16.64 -12.70 39.23
CA GLN A 192 -15.86 -13.37 38.19
C GLN A 192 -14.38 -13.16 38.42
N PRO A 193 -13.61 -14.24 38.74
CA PRO A 193 -12.16 -14.16 38.78
C PRO A 193 -11.57 -13.92 37.38
N PHE A 194 -10.31 -13.54 37.34
CA PHE A 194 -9.52 -13.37 36.12
C PHE A 194 -8.04 -13.68 36.41
N VAL A 195 -7.27 -13.93 35.35
CA VAL A 195 -5.84 -14.22 35.43
C VAL A 195 -5.04 -12.93 35.41
N THR A 196 -3.97 -12.86 36.23
CA THR A 196 -3.01 -11.75 36.20
C THR A 196 -1.69 -12.27 35.62
N ASP A 197 -1.20 -11.61 34.57
CA ASP A 197 0.07 -11.93 33.92
C ASP A 197 1.23 -11.39 34.77
N SER A 198 2.18 -12.26 35.12
CA SER A 198 3.36 -11.90 35.93
C SER A 198 4.32 -10.92 35.21
N THR A 199 4.30 -10.91 33.85
CA THR A 199 5.15 -10.02 33.05
C THR A 199 4.68 -8.56 33.06
N ASN A 200 3.49 -8.27 33.53
CA ASN A 200 2.96 -6.89 33.63
C ASN A 200 3.79 -5.95 34.52
N ALA A 201 4.61 -6.52 35.43
CA ALA A 201 5.48 -5.74 36.31
C ALA A 201 6.83 -5.36 35.67
N ASP A 202 7.20 -5.91 34.52
CA ASP A 202 8.51 -5.67 33.89
C ASP A 202 8.55 -4.31 33.19
N THR A 203 9.19 -3.32 33.80
CA THR A 203 9.33 -1.96 33.29
C THR A 203 10.37 -1.81 32.18
N THR A 204 11.10 -2.85 31.81
CA THR A 204 11.98 -2.83 30.62
C THR A 204 11.15 -2.79 29.32
N ILE A 205 9.93 -3.27 29.38
CA ILE A 205 8.95 -3.18 28.29
C ILE A 205 8.40 -1.75 28.22
N ARG A 206 8.54 -1.07 27.09
CA ARG A 206 8.14 0.34 26.89
C ARG A 206 6.73 0.65 27.39
N ARG A 207 5.77 -0.25 27.14
CA ARG A 207 4.38 -0.08 27.53
C ARG A 207 4.22 -0.11 29.05
N ASN A 208 4.89 -1.03 29.72
CA ASN A 208 4.88 -1.13 31.19
C ASN A 208 5.59 0.08 31.81
N PHE A 209 6.67 0.59 31.20
CA PHE A 209 7.32 1.82 31.64
C PHE A 209 6.36 3.01 31.60
N VAL A 210 5.61 3.18 30.50
CA VAL A 210 4.58 4.23 30.41
C VAL A 210 3.53 4.05 31.50
N ARG A 211 3.00 2.83 31.68
CA ARG A 211 1.96 2.48 32.66
C ARG A 211 2.39 2.74 34.11
N HIS A 212 3.59 2.28 34.48
CA HIS A 212 4.01 2.29 35.87
C HIS A 212 4.83 3.51 36.25
N THR A 213 5.44 4.22 35.29
CA THR A 213 6.33 5.34 35.58
C THR A 213 5.77 6.68 35.08
N LEU A 214 5.40 6.79 33.81
CA LEU A 214 5.02 8.07 33.23
C LEU A 214 3.58 8.46 33.60
N ARG A 215 2.64 7.55 33.44
CA ARG A 215 1.22 7.83 33.68
C ARG A 215 0.93 8.33 35.11
N PRO A 216 1.49 7.73 36.20
CA PRO A 216 1.28 8.25 37.55
C PRO A 216 1.75 9.69 37.75
N LEU A 217 2.73 10.16 36.99
CA LEU A 217 3.15 11.57 37.02
C LEU A 217 2.13 12.49 36.36
N PHE A 218 1.50 12.05 35.26
CA PHE A 218 0.41 12.79 34.64
C PHE A 218 -0.85 12.81 35.52
N ASP A 219 -1.15 11.74 36.23
CA ASP A 219 -2.29 11.69 37.18
C ASP A 219 -2.11 12.70 38.33
N GLN A 220 -0.87 12.98 38.75
CA GLN A 220 -0.58 14.03 39.72
C GLN A 220 -0.84 15.44 39.18
N LEU A 221 -0.63 15.67 37.87
CA LEU A 221 -0.92 16.93 37.21
C LEU A 221 -2.42 17.11 36.95
N ASN A 222 -3.10 16.02 36.55
CA ASN A 222 -4.51 16.02 36.24
C ASN A 222 -5.14 14.66 36.60
N PRO A 223 -5.91 14.58 37.71
CA PRO A 223 -6.57 13.32 38.11
C PRO A 223 -7.56 12.77 37.05
N SER A 224 -7.94 13.58 36.06
CA SER A 224 -8.77 13.19 34.92
C SER A 224 -7.95 13.07 33.62
N PHE A 225 -6.66 12.73 33.74
CA PHE A 225 -5.74 12.71 32.58
C PHE A 225 -6.23 11.80 31.45
N ASP A 226 -6.69 10.59 31.78
CA ASP A 226 -7.16 9.63 30.76
C ASP A 226 -8.35 10.19 29.95
N GLN A 227 -9.30 10.87 30.61
CA GLN A 227 -10.45 11.49 29.96
C GLN A 227 -10.03 12.67 29.07
N ALA A 228 -9.06 13.47 29.53
CA ALA A 228 -8.51 14.57 28.74
C ALA A 228 -7.79 14.05 27.48
N VAL A 229 -7.01 12.97 27.61
CA VAL A 229 -6.35 12.31 26.48
C VAL A 229 -7.37 11.67 25.54
N ALA A 230 -8.42 11.01 26.08
CA ALA A 230 -9.51 10.48 25.24
C ALA A 230 -10.16 11.58 24.39
N SER A 231 -10.46 12.73 24.98
CA SER A 231 -11.01 13.88 24.24
C SER A 231 -10.05 14.37 23.15
N THR A 232 -8.75 14.41 23.44
CA THR A 232 -7.72 14.78 22.46
C THR A 232 -7.68 13.77 21.31
N ILE A 233 -7.74 12.46 21.61
CA ILE A 233 -7.77 11.39 20.62
C ILE A 233 -8.98 11.53 19.68
N HIS A 234 -10.15 11.84 20.21
CA HIS A 234 -11.35 12.07 19.38
C HIS A 234 -11.16 13.26 18.44
N ILE A 235 -10.65 14.39 18.92
CA ILE A 235 -10.32 15.56 18.10
C ILE A 235 -9.32 15.18 16.99
N LEU A 236 -8.29 14.41 17.32
CA LEU A 236 -7.27 13.98 16.34
C LEU A 236 -7.85 13.05 15.27
N ARG A 237 -8.81 12.18 15.62
CA ARG A 237 -9.54 11.34 14.66
C ARG A 237 -10.39 12.19 13.70
N ASP A 238 -11.08 13.20 14.21
CA ASP A 238 -11.87 14.14 13.39
C ASP A 238 -10.96 14.92 12.44
N LEU A 239 -9.81 15.40 12.93
CA LEU A 239 -8.80 16.09 12.11
C LEU A 239 -8.22 15.17 11.03
N GLU A 240 -8.00 13.89 11.32
CA GLU A 240 -7.57 12.93 10.31
C GLU A 240 -8.62 12.72 9.22
N GLN A 241 -9.90 12.59 9.58
CA GLN A 241 -10.98 12.48 8.60
C GLN A 241 -11.03 13.71 7.67
N LEU A 242 -10.87 14.92 8.24
CA LEU A 242 -10.77 16.14 7.44
C LEU A 242 -9.53 16.13 6.53
N GLN A 243 -8.38 15.68 7.03
CA GLN A 243 -7.17 15.55 6.24
C GLN A 243 -7.34 14.54 5.10
N ASP A 244 -7.91 13.37 5.38
CA ASP A 244 -8.17 12.33 4.37
C ASP A 244 -9.17 12.80 3.31
N TYR A 245 -10.22 13.52 3.74
CA TYR A 245 -11.18 14.13 2.81
C TYR A 245 -10.50 15.16 1.90
N TYR A 246 -9.69 16.06 2.48
CA TYR A 246 -8.93 17.05 1.71
C TYR A 246 -8.01 16.38 0.69
N ILE A 247 -7.23 15.37 1.12
CA ILE A 247 -6.31 14.65 0.25
C ILE A 247 -7.05 13.97 -0.91
N LYS A 248 -8.12 13.21 -0.60
CA LYS A 248 -8.91 12.48 -1.59
C LYS A 248 -9.64 13.39 -2.58
N SER A 249 -10.10 14.56 -2.12
CA SER A 249 -10.79 15.52 -2.98
C SER A 249 -9.83 16.36 -3.83
N THR A 250 -8.55 16.41 -3.48
CA THR A 250 -7.55 17.29 -4.09
C THR A 250 -6.62 16.54 -5.03
N LEU A 251 -6.18 15.33 -4.64
CA LEU A 251 -5.27 14.52 -5.46
C LEU A 251 -6.04 13.78 -6.57
N PRO A 252 -5.37 13.51 -7.71
CA PRO A 252 -5.91 12.59 -8.70
C PRO A 252 -6.08 11.19 -8.09
N ALA A 253 -7.08 10.44 -8.57
CA ALA A 253 -7.33 9.07 -8.10
C ALA A 253 -6.19 8.10 -8.48
N ASP A 254 -5.42 8.40 -9.52
CA ASP A 254 -4.28 7.64 -10.00
C ASP A 254 -3.00 8.31 -9.49
N ASP A 255 -2.31 7.69 -8.55
CA ASP A 255 -1.07 8.16 -7.95
C ASP A 255 0.16 8.02 -8.87
N SER A 256 0.01 7.33 -10.01
CA SER A 256 1.03 7.27 -11.06
C SER A 256 1.10 8.54 -11.91
N LEU A 257 0.08 9.41 -11.82
CA LEU A 257 0.04 10.65 -12.59
C LEU A 257 1.04 11.69 -12.06
N PRO A 258 1.68 12.46 -12.94
CA PRO A 258 2.56 13.56 -12.54
C PRO A 258 1.79 14.63 -11.77
N LEU A 259 2.39 15.16 -10.70
CA LEU A 259 1.89 16.35 -10.02
C LEU A 259 2.51 17.63 -10.62
N GLU A 260 1.67 18.55 -11.07
CA GLU A 260 2.13 19.84 -11.55
C GLU A 260 2.60 20.73 -10.38
N ILE A 261 3.82 21.27 -10.47
CA ILE A 261 4.43 22.07 -9.41
C ILE A 261 3.66 23.38 -9.19
N VAL A 262 3.20 24.03 -10.27
CA VAL A 262 2.44 25.28 -10.16
C VAL A 262 1.14 25.06 -9.41
N TRP A 263 0.42 23.98 -9.73
CA TRP A 263 -0.80 23.57 -9.02
C TRP A 263 -0.50 23.23 -7.55
N LEU A 264 0.54 22.43 -7.29
CA LEU A 264 0.92 22.01 -5.93
C LEU A 264 1.22 23.21 -5.01
N ARG A 265 1.89 24.24 -5.53
CA ARG A 265 2.22 25.45 -4.78
C ARG A 265 1.00 26.27 -4.35
N GLN A 266 -0.13 26.11 -5.00
CA GLN A 266 -1.39 26.79 -4.67
C GLN A 266 -2.20 26.06 -3.57
N GLN A 267 -1.78 24.85 -3.21
CA GLN A 267 -2.51 24.04 -2.25
C GLN A 267 -2.25 24.48 -0.81
N ILE A 268 -3.27 24.29 0.06
CA ILE A 268 -3.21 24.67 1.49
C ILE A 268 -2.15 23.86 2.25
N ALA A 269 -2.04 22.55 1.92
CA ALA A 269 -1.15 21.62 2.62
C ALA A 269 -0.31 20.77 1.65
N PRO A 270 0.60 21.40 0.85
CA PRO A 270 1.33 20.71 -0.21
C PRO A 270 2.19 19.55 0.32
N LEU A 271 2.73 19.65 1.54
CA LEU A 271 3.50 18.56 2.15
C LEU A 271 2.63 17.32 2.43
N ALA A 272 1.40 17.50 2.90
CA ALA A 272 0.47 16.40 3.14
C ALA A 272 0.09 15.68 1.82
N LEU A 273 -0.11 16.46 0.76
CA LEU A 273 -0.38 15.92 -0.58
C LEU A 273 0.81 15.12 -1.11
N LEU A 274 2.05 15.61 -0.95
CA LEU A 274 3.26 14.88 -1.35
C LEU A 274 3.40 13.56 -0.59
N TYR A 275 3.17 13.59 0.74
CA TYR A 275 3.20 12.36 1.55
C TYR A 275 2.20 11.32 1.07
N SER A 276 1.01 11.75 0.67
CA SER A 276 -0.04 10.82 0.24
C SER A 276 0.21 10.33 -1.19
N HIS A 277 0.50 11.24 -2.13
CA HIS A 277 0.69 10.90 -3.54
C HIS A 277 1.92 10.01 -3.77
N PHE A 278 3.01 10.27 -3.06
CA PHE A 278 4.24 9.49 -3.15
C PHE A 278 4.43 8.51 -1.98
N ALA A 279 3.33 8.01 -1.40
CA ALA A 279 3.38 7.11 -0.24
C ALA A 279 4.24 5.87 -0.51
N ALA A 280 4.14 5.26 -1.71
CA ALA A 280 4.93 4.09 -2.11
C ALA A 280 6.44 4.35 -2.22
N ILE A 281 6.87 5.63 -2.32
CA ILE A 281 8.29 6.00 -2.41
C ILE A 281 8.95 6.04 -1.02
N TYR A 282 8.17 6.18 0.06
CA TYR A 282 8.67 6.26 1.46
C TYR A 282 9.78 7.30 1.66
N CYS A 283 9.55 8.52 1.19
CA CYS A 283 10.49 9.62 1.41
C CYS A 283 10.43 10.13 2.87
N ASP A 284 11.59 10.41 3.45
CA ASP A 284 11.67 11.07 4.74
C ASP A 284 11.14 12.51 4.67
N ARG A 285 10.62 13.01 5.79
CA ARG A 285 10.03 14.36 5.87
C ARG A 285 10.98 15.44 5.39
N LEU A 286 12.26 15.37 5.74
CA LEU A 286 13.28 16.34 5.33
C LEU A 286 13.46 16.37 3.81
N VAL A 287 13.41 15.20 3.15
CA VAL A 287 13.51 15.09 1.69
C VAL A 287 12.32 15.78 1.03
N LEU A 288 11.09 15.54 1.52
CA LEU A 288 9.89 16.20 0.96
C LEU A 288 9.85 17.70 1.25
N GLN A 289 10.35 18.15 2.40
CA GLN A 289 10.50 19.58 2.69
C GLN A 289 11.52 20.25 1.75
N GLN A 290 12.67 19.60 1.52
CA GLN A 290 13.67 20.10 0.54
C GLN A 290 13.06 20.15 -0.86
N LEU A 291 12.34 19.13 -1.29
CA LEU A 291 11.63 19.11 -2.56
C LEU A 291 10.67 20.30 -2.70
N LEU A 292 9.88 20.60 -1.66
CA LEU A 292 8.98 21.76 -1.67
C LEU A 292 9.73 23.09 -1.74
N MET A 293 10.85 23.24 -1.02
CA MET A 293 11.69 24.43 -1.10
C MET A 293 12.23 24.63 -2.53
N ASP A 294 12.71 23.55 -3.14
CA ASP A 294 13.22 23.60 -4.52
C ASP A 294 12.09 23.90 -5.53
N CYS A 295 10.89 23.40 -5.30
CA CYS A 295 9.71 23.74 -6.12
C CYS A 295 9.27 25.19 -5.95
N SER A 296 9.52 25.81 -4.79
CA SER A 296 9.16 27.21 -4.52
C SER A 296 10.10 28.20 -5.21
N ASN A 297 11.31 27.79 -5.57
CA ASN A 297 12.27 28.61 -6.32
C ASN A 297 11.94 28.55 -7.83
N SER A 298 11.52 29.68 -8.40
CA SER A 298 11.12 29.79 -9.82
C SER A 298 12.23 29.41 -10.80
N GLU A 299 13.48 29.64 -10.46
CA GLU A 299 14.63 29.29 -11.32
C GLU A 299 14.91 27.77 -11.33
N ARG A 300 14.55 27.08 -10.26
CA ARG A 300 14.77 25.64 -10.09
C ARG A 300 13.58 24.79 -10.48
N ALA A 301 12.36 25.34 -10.49
CA ALA A 301 11.13 24.58 -10.72
C ALA A 301 11.16 23.75 -12.02
N ASP A 302 11.73 24.27 -13.08
CA ASP A 302 11.84 23.60 -14.38
C ASP A 302 13.10 22.74 -14.55
N SER A 303 14.07 22.84 -13.63
CA SER A 303 15.31 22.08 -13.69
C SER A 303 15.06 20.61 -13.27
N TYR A 304 15.88 19.70 -13.79
CA TYR A 304 15.86 18.30 -13.34
C TYR A 304 16.47 18.18 -11.95
N ALA A 305 15.78 17.43 -11.08
CA ALA A 305 16.30 16.97 -9.79
C ALA A 305 15.71 15.61 -9.46
N ARG A 306 16.42 14.85 -8.63
CA ARG A 306 16.06 13.52 -8.15
C ARG A 306 16.09 13.52 -6.62
N TYR A 307 15.04 12.98 -6.02
CA TYR A 307 14.90 12.85 -4.58
C TYR A 307 14.67 11.36 -4.26
N GLU A 308 15.49 10.83 -3.35
CA GLU A 308 15.49 9.40 -3.03
C GLU A 308 14.63 9.09 -1.82
N GLY A 309 13.82 8.03 -1.92
CA GLY A 309 13.10 7.39 -0.84
C GLY A 309 13.48 5.92 -0.73
N ARG A 310 13.04 5.24 0.33
CA ARG A 310 13.33 3.81 0.53
C ARG A 310 12.60 2.92 -0.49
N GLY A 311 11.47 3.38 -1.00
CA GLY A 311 10.62 2.65 -1.95
C GLY A 311 10.78 3.11 -3.40
N GLY A 312 11.72 4.04 -3.71
CA GLY A 312 11.92 4.53 -5.05
C GLY A 312 12.47 5.96 -5.11
N ILE A 313 12.13 6.69 -6.16
CA ILE A 313 12.57 8.07 -6.40
C ILE A 313 11.42 8.97 -6.79
N ILE A 314 11.54 10.26 -6.47
CA ILE A 314 10.73 11.33 -7.05
C ILE A 314 11.62 12.16 -7.96
N GLU A 315 11.21 12.32 -9.21
CA GLU A 315 11.89 13.16 -10.19
C GLU A 315 11.14 14.47 -10.38
N ARG A 316 11.85 15.58 -10.28
CA ARG A 316 11.35 16.89 -10.73
C ARG A 316 11.81 17.12 -12.15
N TYR A 317 10.88 17.25 -13.07
CA TYR A 317 11.17 17.39 -14.48
C TYR A 317 10.11 18.23 -15.20
N ARG A 318 10.53 19.31 -15.85
CA ARG A 318 9.68 20.20 -16.68
C ARG A 318 8.41 20.69 -15.96
N GLY A 319 8.53 21.13 -14.72
CA GLY A 319 7.42 21.64 -13.94
C GLY A 319 6.52 20.57 -13.30
N TYR A 320 6.91 19.30 -13.36
CA TYR A 320 6.18 18.17 -12.77
C TYR A 320 7.03 17.39 -11.77
N LEU A 321 6.34 16.74 -10.83
CA LEU A 321 6.89 15.74 -9.93
C LEU A 321 6.34 14.36 -10.36
N ILE A 322 7.24 13.40 -10.54
CA ILE A 322 6.92 12.05 -11.01
C ILE A 322 7.55 11.04 -10.07
N GLY A 323 6.75 10.14 -9.52
CA GLY A 323 7.22 9.02 -8.72
C GLY A 323 7.62 7.83 -9.58
N THR A 324 8.69 7.15 -9.20
CA THR A 324 9.10 5.88 -9.78
C THR A 324 9.48 4.93 -8.65
N THR A 325 8.73 3.82 -8.49
CA THR A 325 8.95 2.84 -7.43
C THR A 325 10.24 2.04 -7.66
N SER A 326 10.80 1.45 -6.59
CA SER A 326 11.98 0.57 -6.67
C SER A 326 11.75 -0.63 -7.60
N GLU A 327 10.53 -1.17 -7.63
CA GLU A 327 10.15 -2.23 -8.56
C GLU A 327 10.25 -1.76 -10.02
N THR A 328 9.70 -0.58 -10.31
CA THR A 328 9.80 0.03 -11.65
C THR A 328 11.24 0.33 -12.03
N LEU A 329 12.06 0.83 -11.08
CA LEU A 329 13.49 1.07 -11.32
C LEU A 329 14.25 -0.22 -11.65
N ALA A 330 13.98 -1.30 -10.92
CA ALA A 330 14.59 -2.61 -11.20
C ALA A 330 14.21 -3.14 -12.59
N ARG A 331 12.96 -2.96 -13.02
CA ARG A 331 12.53 -3.31 -14.38
C ARG A 331 13.20 -2.46 -15.45
N LEU A 332 13.40 -1.17 -15.21
CA LEU A 332 14.13 -0.28 -16.10
C LEU A 332 15.60 -0.69 -16.21
N GLU A 333 16.24 -1.06 -15.10
CA GLU A 333 17.61 -1.57 -15.08
C GLU A 333 17.74 -2.89 -15.85
N GLN A 334 16.80 -3.81 -15.64
CA GLN A 334 16.73 -5.06 -16.41
C GLN A 334 16.59 -4.78 -17.91
N ALA A 335 15.73 -3.84 -18.29
CA ALA A 335 15.51 -3.44 -19.67
C ALA A 335 16.76 -2.79 -20.31
N THR A 336 17.54 -2.05 -19.53
CA THR A 336 18.78 -1.41 -20.01
C THR A 336 19.81 -2.46 -20.47
N ASN A 337 19.81 -3.62 -19.88
CA ASN A 337 20.72 -4.74 -20.22
C ASN A 337 20.07 -5.80 -21.12
N PHE A 338 18.82 -5.59 -21.52
CA PHE A 338 18.07 -6.56 -22.32
C PHE A 338 18.34 -6.39 -23.80
N CYS A 339 18.50 -7.53 -24.45
CA CYS A 339 18.72 -7.62 -25.90
C CYS A 339 17.98 -8.85 -26.41
N LEU A 340 17.20 -8.69 -27.47
CA LEU A 340 16.42 -9.75 -28.07
C LEU A 340 16.53 -9.68 -29.60
N GLU A 341 17.06 -10.73 -30.22
CA GLU A 341 17.00 -10.89 -31.67
C GLU A 341 15.57 -11.23 -32.10
N LEU A 342 15.07 -10.55 -33.14
CA LEU A 342 13.79 -10.89 -33.71
C LEU A 342 13.89 -12.19 -34.51
N PRO A 343 12.79 -12.98 -34.59
CA PRO A 343 12.73 -14.14 -35.46
C PRO A 343 13.08 -13.81 -36.90
N ALA A 344 13.57 -14.81 -37.65
CA ALA A 344 13.82 -14.64 -39.09
C ALA A 344 12.57 -14.09 -39.81
N ILE A 345 12.78 -13.15 -40.72
CA ILE A 345 11.69 -12.37 -41.35
C ILE A 345 10.69 -13.29 -42.05
N GLU A 346 11.15 -14.42 -42.60
CA GLU A 346 10.30 -15.41 -43.26
C GLU A 346 9.27 -16.05 -42.30
N SER A 347 9.58 -16.14 -41.01
CA SER A 347 8.70 -16.72 -40.00
C SER A 347 7.60 -15.77 -39.55
N TRP A 348 7.66 -14.47 -39.89
CA TRP A 348 6.70 -13.45 -39.47
C TRP A 348 5.29 -13.68 -40.02
N GLN A 349 5.16 -14.42 -41.13
CA GLN A 349 3.83 -14.72 -41.72
C GLN A 349 2.92 -15.51 -40.76
N ALA A 350 3.50 -16.27 -39.83
CA ALA A 350 2.74 -17.00 -38.81
C ALA A 350 2.32 -16.12 -37.60
N GLY A 351 2.79 -14.87 -37.57
CA GLY A 351 2.71 -14.01 -36.41
C GLY A 351 3.77 -14.38 -35.36
N ALA A 352 4.16 -13.41 -34.53
CA ALA A 352 5.06 -13.65 -33.40
C ALA A 352 4.72 -12.73 -32.23
N VAL A 353 4.75 -13.25 -31.02
CA VAL A 353 4.65 -12.49 -29.77
C VAL A 353 5.92 -12.73 -28.97
N LEU A 354 6.55 -11.67 -28.54
CA LEU A 354 7.84 -11.71 -27.82
C LEU A 354 7.74 -10.89 -26.54
N ASP A 355 8.27 -11.43 -25.45
CA ASP A 355 8.29 -10.75 -24.15
C ASP A 355 9.49 -9.83 -24.02
N HIS A 356 9.25 -8.67 -23.41
CA HIS A 356 10.25 -7.66 -23.05
C HIS A 356 10.03 -7.19 -21.59
N PRO A 357 11.06 -6.84 -20.80
CA PRO A 357 10.89 -6.38 -19.41
C PRO A 357 9.90 -5.22 -19.24
N LEU A 358 9.71 -4.38 -20.27
CA LEU A 358 8.82 -3.23 -20.24
C LEU A 358 7.52 -3.44 -21.02
N GLY A 359 7.25 -4.61 -21.57
CA GLY A 359 6.04 -4.86 -22.37
C GLY A 359 6.12 -6.11 -23.21
N SER A 360 5.29 -6.20 -24.23
CA SER A 360 5.33 -7.27 -25.24
C SER A 360 5.38 -6.68 -26.64
N ILE A 361 5.94 -7.43 -27.57
CA ILE A 361 6.02 -7.09 -28.97
C ILE A 361 5.22 -8.11 -29.77
N GLU A 362 4.35 -7.61 -30.61
CA GLU A 362 3.59 -8.42 -31.57
C GLU A 362 4.00 -8.04 -32.99
N ILE A 363 4.19 -9.05 -33.81
CA ILE A 363 4.53 -8.89 -35.23
C ILE A 363 3.46 -9.58 -36.05
N ALA A 364 2.85 -8.85 -36.99
CA ALA A 364 1.84 -9.38 -37.92
C ALA A 364 2.16 -8.95 -39.35
N VAL A 365 1.94 -9.83 -40.31
CA VAL A 365 2.13 -9.55 -41.75
C VAL A 365 0.79 -9.57 -42.45
N HIS A 366 0.55 -8.56 -43.29
CA HIS A 366 -0.70 -8.34 -43.98
C HIS A 366 -0.48 -8.23 -45.49
N ASP A 367 -1.46 -8.65 -46.28
CA ASP A 367 -1.53 -8.40 -47.71
C ASP A 367 -2.33 -7.11 -47.96
N SER A 368 -1.79 -6.18 -48.74
CA SER A 368 -2.43 -4.90 -49.05
C SER A 368 -3.75 -5.04 -49.83
N SER A 369 -3.96 -6.17 -50.49
CA SER A 369 -5.22 -6.49 -51.22
C SER A 369 -6.34 -6.91 -50.28
N GLU A 370 -6.00 -7.53 -49.13
CA GLU A 370 -6.96 -7.96 -48.10
C GLU A 370 -7.15 -6.90 -47.03
N MET A 371 -6.06 -6.31 -46.58
CA MET A 371 -6.03 -5.27 -45.56
C MET A 371 -5.11 -4.11 -45.98
N PRO A 372 -5.69 -2.98 -46.44
CA PRO A 372 -4.88 -1.81 -46.77
C PRO A 372 -4.21 -1.24 -45.50
N PRO A 373 -2.94 -0.79 -45.61
CA PRO A 373 -2.23 -0.27 -44.45
C PRO A 373 -2.93 0.99 -43.93
N PRO A 374 -3.01 1.16 -42.59
CA PRO A 374 -3.60 2.35 -41.99
C PRO A 374 -2.78 3.60 -42.32
N ALA A 375 -3.41 4.76 -42.32
CA ALA A 375 -2.68 6.01 -42.52
C ALA A 375 -1.68 6.24 -41.40
N ILE A 376 -0.45 6.62 -41.73
CA ILE A 376 0.64 6.84 -40.72
C ILE A 376 0.22 7.83 -39.60
N ARG A 377 -0.68 8.78 -39.91
CA ARG A 377 -1.20 9.76 -38.95
C ARG A 377 -2.14 9.16 -37.88
N THR A 378 -2.68 7.99 -38.12
CA THR A 378 -3.57 7.29 -37.16
C THR A 378 -2.84 6.31 -36.27
N LEU A 379 -1.55 6.09 -36.50
CA LEU A 379 -0.74 5.13 -35.76
C LEU A 379 -0.28 5.72 -34.42
N THR A 380 -0.38 4.91 -33.38
CA THR A 380 0.23 5.23 -32.09
C THR A 380 1.77 5.23 -32.23
N PRO A 381 2.51 5.94 -31.38
CA PRO A 381 3.99 5.89 -31.39
C PRO A 381 4.54 4.50 -31.03
N TYR A 382 3.66 3.59 -30.61
CA TYR A 382 3.95 2.19 -30.23
C TYR A 382 3.71 1.18 -31.36
N SER A 383 3.42 1.63 -32.59
CA SER A 383 3.33 0.78 -33.78
C SER A 383 4.32 1.22 -34.84
N TYR A 384 4.96 0.30 -35.52
CA TYR A 384 5.87 0.53 -36.64
C TYR A 384 5.44 -0.30 -37.83
N LEU A 385 5.14 0.35 -38.96
CA LEU A 385 4.77 -0.31 -40.23
C LEU A 385 5.94 -0.29 -41.20
N VAL A 386 6.20 -1.44 -41.81
CA VAL A 386 7.31 -1.62 -42.76
C VAL A 386 6.84 -2.36 -44.03
N ASP A 387 7.44 -2.03 -45.14
CA ASP A 387 7.31 -2.79 -46.37
C ASP A 387 7.98 -4.17 -46.20
N TYR A 388 7.15 -5.22 -46.06
CA TYR A 388 7.63 -6.56 -45.74
C TYR A 388 8.48 -7.15 -46.89
N ASP A 389 8.12 -6.85 -48.17
CA ASP A 389 8.86 -7.38 -49.31
C ASP A 389 10.22 -6.71 -49.42
N GLN A 390 10.34 -5.41 -49.18
CA GLN A 390 11.64 -4.71 -49.10
C GLN A 390 12.50 -5.22 -47.94
N LEU A 391 11.91 -5.42 -46.75
CA LEU A 391 12.61 -5.93 -45.57
C LEU A 391 13.15 -7.33 -45.84
N ARG A 392 12.38 -8.20 -46.46
CA ARG A 392 12.76 -9.55 -46.81
C ARG A 392 13.90 -9.60 -47.85
N VAL A 393 13.96 -8.68 -48.79
CA VAL A 393 15.05 -8.60 -49.78
C VAL A 393 16.32 -8.08 -49.14
N ALA A 394 16.20 -7.09 -48.21
CA ALA A 394 17.35 -6.51 -47.50
C ALA A 394 17.95 -7.46 -46.46
N MET A 395 17.15 -8.42 -45.93
CA MET A 395 17.56 -9.40 -44.89
C MET A 395 18.31 -8.72 -43.68
N PRO A 396 17.80 -7.65 -43.10
CA PRO A 396 18.47 -7.06 -41.94
C PRO A 396 18.43 -8.02 -40.76
N GLN A 397 19.46 -7.95 -39.90
CA GLN A 397 19.45 -8.64 -38.62
C GLN A 397 18.85 -7.76 -37.56
N LEU A 398 17.54 -7.95 -37.33
CA LEU A 398 16.77 -7.09 -36.44
C LEU A 398 16.90 -7.51 -34.99
N GLN A 399 17.15 -6.54 -34.14
CA GLN A 399 17.32 -6.71 -32.71
C GLN A 399 16.58 -5.61 -31.94
N LEU A 400 15.95 -6.01 -30.84
CA LEU A 400 15.49 -5.08 -29.82
C LEU A 400 16.56 -4.93 -28.76
N SER A 401 16.88 -3.70 -28.45
CA SER A 401 17.84 -3.36 -27.39
C SER A 401 17.44 -2.10 -26.69
N ALA A 402 18.07 -1.82 -25.56
CA ALA A 402 17.96 -0.50 -24.93
C ALA A 402 18.67 0.56 -25.77
N SER A 403 18.22 1.79 -25.63
CA SER A 403 18.93 2.94 -26.20
C SER A 403 20.23 3.15 -25.45
N THR A 404 21.36 2.83 -26.04
CA THR A 404 22.65 3.16 -25.44
C THR A 404 22.91 4.65 -25.53
N ASP A 405 23.26 5.29 -24.39
CA ASP A 405 23.76 6.67 -24.35
C ASP A 405 25.02 6.74 -25.20
N GLY A 406 24.95 7.44 -26.32
CA GLY A 406 26.11 7.61 -27.14
C GLY A 406 25.83 8.36 -28.43
N GLU A 407 26.74 8.25 -29.33
CA GLU A 407 26.82 8.91 -30.62
C GLU A 407 25.81 8.37 -31.67
N GLN A 408 24.72 7.73 -31.23
CA GLN A 408 23.72 7.20 -32.16
C GLN A 408 22.91 8.32 -32.81
N TRP A 409 22.77 8.23 -34.13
CA TRP A 409 22.00 9.15 -34.96
C TRP A 409 20.86 8.42 -35.65
N VAL A 410 19.66 8.93 -35.49
CA VAL A 410 18.45 8.40 -36.11
C VAL A 410 18.01 9.36 -37.23
N ALA A 411 17.49 8.79 -38.34
CA ALA A 411 16.85 9.54 -39.41
C ALA A 411 15.32 9.47 -39.24
N PRO A 412 14.68 10.42 -38.50
CA PRO A 412 13.26 10.31 -38.20
C PRO A 412 12.41 10.50 -39.44
N LEU A 413 11.35 9.72 -39.56
CA LEU A 413 10.37 9.83 -40.63
C LEU A 413 9.77 11.23 -40.70
N GLY A 414 9.73 11.83 -41.92
CA GLY A 414 9.20 13.16 -42.16
C GLY A 414 10.15 14.32 -41.81
N MET A 415 11.41 14.02 -41.39
CA MET A 415 12.41 15.03 -41.13
C MET A 415 13.58 14.96 -42.10
N LYS A 416 14.18 16.10 -42.42
CA LYS A 416 15.41 16.13 -43.25
C LYS A 416 16.62 15.92 -42.35
N GLY A 417 17.44 14.91 -42.65
CA GLY A 417 18.71 14.60 -41.98
C GLY A 417 18.57 13.74 -40.72
N ARG A 418 19.73 13.49 -40.08
CA ARG A 418 19.84 12.68 -38.86
C ARG A 418 19.85 13.54 -37.62
N LYS A 419 19.29 13.08 -36.53
CA LYS A 419 19.34 13.72 -35.20
C LYS A 419 19.97 12.81 -34.16
N PRO A 420 20.71 13.38 -33.18
CA PRO A 420 21.21 12.59 -32.07
C PRO A 420 20.04 11.97 -31.29
N LEU A 421 20.15 10.70 -30.92
CA LEU A 421 19.16 9.97 -30.15
C LEU A 421 18.83 10.67 -28.81
N ALA A 422 19.85 11.14 -28.09
CA ALA A 422 19.67 11.89 -26.84
C ALA A 422 18.83 13.18 -27.02
N LYS A 423 18.88 13.83 -28.20
CA LYS A 423 18.03 14.98 -28.50
C LYS A 423 16.59 14.56 -28.73
N LEU A 424 16.37 13.45 -29.46
CA LEU A 424 15.02 12.91 -29.72
C LEU A 424 14.32 12.52 -28.40
N LEU A 425 15.01 11.87 -27.50
CA LEU A 425 14.48 11.51 -26.16
C LEU A 425 14.12 12.75 -25.33
N ARG A 426 14.95 13.81 -25.39
CA ARG A 426 14.65 15.08 -24.71
C ARG A 426 13.46 15.83 -25.33
N ASP A 427 13.38 15.86 -26.67
CA ASP A 427 12.29 16.51 -27.40
C ASP A 427 10.96 15.77 -27.15
N ALA A 428 11.00 14.45 -27.05
CA ALA A 428 9.86 13.60 -26.68
C ALA A 428 9.53 13.60 -25.18
N LYS A 429 10.22 14.39 -24.36
CA LYS A 429 10.03 14.54 -22.91
C LYS A 429 10.25 13.25 -22.11
N VAL A 430 11.00 12.28 -22.65
CA VAL A 430 11.31 11.05 -21.91
C VAL A 430 12.06 11.40 -20.62
N LEU A 431 11.56 10.84 -19.49
CA LEU A 431 12.18 11.04 -18.17
C LEU A 431 13.63 10.61 -18.16
N PRO A 432 14.54 11.36 -17.51
CA PRO A 432 15.95 11.01 -17.44
C PRO A 432 16.22 9.58 -16.95
N SER A 433 15.48 9.10 -15.92
CA SER A 433 15.58 7.74 -15.40
C SER A 433 15.16 6.65 -16.41
N ARG A 434 14.36 6.99 -17.42
CA ARG A 434 13.82 6.05 -18.42
C ARG A 434 14.60 6.05 -19.74
N ARG A 435 15.47 7.06 -19.97
CA ARG A 435 16.14 7.21 -21.28
C ARG A 435 17.01 6.02 -21.65
N ALA A 436 17.82 5.55 -20.70
CA ALA A 436 18.69 4.40 -20.92
C ALA A 436 17.93 3.08 -21.16
N ALA A 437 16.68 2.99 -20.70
CA ALA A 437 15.81 1.82 -20.89
C ALA A 437 14.83 1.97 -22.06
N THR A 438 14.92 3.06 -22.86
CA THR A 438 14.04 3.24 -24.03
C THR A 438 14.33 2.16 -25.06
N VAL A 439 13.30 1.44 -25.46
CA VAL A 439 13.40 0.31 -26.40
C VAL A 439 13.64 0.85 -27.83
N GLN A 440 14.59 0.28 -28.52
CA GLN A 440 14.86 0.54 -29.93
C GLN A 440 14.90 -0.77 -30.74
N LEU A 441 14.40 -0.70 -31.98
CA LEU A 441 14.60 -1.70 -32.99
C LEU A 441 15.78 -1.27 -33.86
N ILE A 442 16.81 -2.07 -33.90
CA ILE A 442 18.01 -1.80 -34.70
C ILE A 442 18.26 -2.90 -35.71
N ASP A 443 18.86 -2.55 -36.81
CA ASP A 443 19.50 -3.47 -37.73
C ASP A 443 20.97 -3.64 -37.29
N ASN A 444 21.31 -4.77 -36.74
CA ASN A 444 22.67 -5.07 -36.22
C ASN A 444 23.72 -5.07 -37.31
N HIS A 445 23.34 -5.34 -38.58
CA HIS A 445 24.28 -5.37 -39.68
C HIS A 445 24.78 -3.99 -40.04
N THR A 446 23.87 -2.99 -40.01
CA THR A 446 24.16 -1.60 -40.39
C THR A 446 24.33 -0.66 -39.19
N GLY A 447 23.95 -1.09 -37.98
CA GLY A 447 23.89 -0.27 -36.78
C GLY A 447 22.77 0.80 -36.85
N THR A 448 21.83 0.67 -37.77
CA THR A 448 20.78 1.68 -38.00
C THR A 448 19.60 1.46 -37.06
N THR A 449 19.17 2.51 -36.33
CA THR A 449 17.93 2.48 -35.56
C THR A 449 16.75 2.70 -36.47
N LEU A 450 15.90 1.67 -36.59
CA LEU A 450 14.68 1.69 -37.42
C LEU A 450 13.48 2.26 -36.66
N TRP A 451 13.39 2.00 -35.39
CA TRP A 451 12.30 2.48 -34.54
C TRP A 451 12.78 2.73 -33.13
N LEU A 452 12.52 3.90 -32.61
CA LEU A 452 12.67 4.25 -31.20
C LEU A 452 11.25 4.25 -30.60
N VAL A 453 10.94 3.19 -29.86
CA VAL A 453 9.58 2.89 -29.37
C VAL A 453 9.03 4.05 -28.53
N GLY A 454 7.82 4.48 -28.86
CA GLY A 454 7.18 5.61 -28.18
C GLY A 454 7.71 7.01 -28.59
N VAL A 455 8.76 7.10 -29.41
CA VAL A 455 9.43 8.36 -29.75
C VAL A 455 9.40 8.68 -31.23
N CYS A 456 10.01 7.86 -32.07
CA CYS A 456 10.01 8.09 -33.51
C CYS A 456 10.29 6.84 -34.32
N ARG A 457 9.88 6.86 -35.60
CA ARG A 457 10.14 5.84 -36.61
C ARG A 457 11.19 6.34 -37.59
N SER A 458 11.99 5.42 -38.16
CA SER A 458 12.89 5.73 -39.28
C SER A 458 12.11 5.86 -40.60
N ALA A 459 12.76 6.51 -41.57
CA ALA A 459 12.32 6.54 -42.95
C ALA A 459 12.68 5.26 -43.75
N ASP A 460 13.43 4.33 -43.15
CA ASP A 460 13.84 3.10 -43.79
C ASP A 460 12.65 2.12 -43.92
N TYR A 461 12.60 1.37 -45.00
CA TYR A 461 11.52 0.40 -45.29
C TYR A 461 10.11 0.96 -45.24
N GLN A 462 9.91 2.22 -45.65
CA GLN A 462 8.59 2.85 -45.65
C GLN A 462 7.62 2.15 -46.61
N LEU A 463 6.33 2.20 -46.25
CA LEU A 463 5.26 1.83 -47.13
C LEU A 463 5.19 2.79 -48.33
N THR A 464 5.04 2.25 -49.52
CA THR A 464 4.84 2.96 -50.76
C THR A 464 3.51 2.57 -51.39
N PRO A 465 2.99 3.32 -52.39
CA PRO A 465 1.80 2.89 -53.14
C PRO A 465 1.97 1.53 -53.83
N GLN A 466 3.21 1.06 -53.99
CA GLN A 466 3.54 -0.21 -54.64
C GLN A 466 3.69 -1.36 -53.66
N THR A 467 3.66 -1.09 -52.32
CA THR A 467 3.79 -2.12 -51.28
C THR A 467 2.66 -3.13 -51.36
N ARG A 468 2.98 -4.39 -51.60
CA ARG A 468 2.03 -5.51 -51.68
C ARG A 468 1.80 -6.17 -50.34
N ARG A 469 2.86 -6.42 -49.58
CA ARG A 469 2.80 -6.96 -48.24
C ARG A 469 3.50 -6.03 -47.28
N TRP A 470 2.88 -5.83 -46.09
CA TRP A 470 3.43 -4.99 -45.06
C TRP A 470 3.40 -5.71 -43.72
N ALA A 471 4.35 -5.37 -42.84
CA ALA A 471 4.36 -5.88 -41.50
C ALA A 471 4.07 -4.76 -40.51
N GLU A 472 3.27 -5.10 -39.50
CA GLU A 472 3.06 -4.28 -38.29
C GLU A 472 3.84 -4.87 -37.13
N ILE A 473 4.66 -4.03 -36.50
CA ILE A 473 5.36 -4.36 -35.27
C ILE A 473 4.77 -3.45 -34.18
N THR A 474 4.06 -4.05 -33.23
CA THR A 474 3.39 -3.31 -32.15
C THR A 474 4.06 -3.62 -30.81
N PHE A 475 4.38 -2.57 -30.06
CA PHE A 475 4.84 -2.69 -28.68
C PHE A 475 3.71 -2.31 -27.73
N THR A 476 3.34 -3.23 -26.83
CA THR A 476 2.36 -3.00 -25.78
C THR A 476 3.10 -2.77 -24.46
N PRO A 477 3.25 -1.49 -24.02
CA PRO A 477 4.00 -1.18 -22.80
C PRO A 477 3.23 -1.62 -21.54
N THR A 478 3.94 -2.18 -20.58
CA THR A 478 3.41 -2.46 -19.22
C THR A 478 3.62 -1.30 -18.26
N LEU A 479 4.51 -0.35 -18.61
CA LEU A 479 4.69 0.89 -17.88
C LEU A 479 4.03 2.03 -18.66
N SER A 480 3.09 2.74 -18.02
CA SER A 480 2.48 3.93 -18.61
C SER A 480 3.52 5.05 -18.80
N ASP A 481 3.41 5.77 -19.90
CA ASP A 481 4.11 7.04 -20.05
C ASP A 481 3.42 8.07 -19.14
N PRO A 482 4.14 8.64 -18.15
CA PRO A 482 3.54 9.59 -17.22
C PRO A 482 2.99 10.85 -17.91
N PHE A 483 3.42 11.17 -19.12
CA PHE A 483 2.94 12.33 -19.88
C PHE A 483 1.90 11.99 -20.96
N ALA A 484 1.65 10.72 -21.27
CA ALA A 484 0.73 10.32 -22.36
C ALA A 484 -0.72 10.79 -22.12
N ARG A 485 -1.19 10.78 -20.87
CA ARG A 485 -2.56 11.18 -20.50
C ARG A 485 -2.78 12.70 -20.41
N HIS A 486 -1.72 13.50 -20.28
CA HIS A 486 -1.85 14.96 -20.24
C HIS A 486 -2.29 15.58 -21.59
N THR A 487 -2.08 14.88 -22.68
CA THR A 487 -2.51 15.34 -24.01
C THR A 487 -4.04 15.21 -24.20
N GLU A 488 -4.72 14.30 -23.50
CA GLU A 488 -6.16 14.08 -23.58
C GLU A 488 -6.97 15.03 -22.67
N LEU A 489 -6.44 15.42 -21.51
CA LEU A 489 -7.14 16.31 -20.56
C LEU A 489 -7.24 17.76 -21.05
N HIS A 490 -6.33 18.23 -21.88
CA HIS A 490 -6.40 19.57 -22.47
C HIS A 490 -7.33 19.68 -23.68
N THR A 491 -7.83 18.56 -24.22
CA THR A 491 -8.76 18.56 -25.35
C THR A 491 -10.24 18.62 -24.91
N VAL A 492 -10.54 18.38 -23.62
CA VAL A 492 -11.91 18.41 -23.05
C VAL A 492 -12.24 19.76 -22.39
N ALA A 493 -11.25 20.64 -22.20
CA ALA A 493 -11.41 21.95 -21.53
C ALA A 493 -11.27 23.16 -22.51
N ARG A 494 -11.60 22.99 -23.82
CA ARG A 494 -11.78 24.09 -24.77
C ARG A 494 -13.14 24.04 -25.42
#